data_bece428f2ce8a76c2d0576afbafcd2c6
#
_entry.id   bece428f2ce8a76c2d0576afbafcd2c6
#
_cell.length_a   1.000
_cell.length_b   1.000
_cell.length_c   1.000
_cell.angle_alpha   90.00
_cell.angle_beta   90.00
_cell.angle_gamma   90.00
#
_symmetry.space_group_name_H-M   'P 1'
#
loop_
_entity.id
_entity.type
_entity.pdbx_description
1 polymer ?
#
loop_
_entity_poly.entity_id
_entity_poly.type
_entity_poly.pdbx_seq_one_letter_code
_entity_poly.pdbx_strand_id
1 'polypeptide(L)'
;MKKIHRVLAVLMAAIMALSLITTAFAEPTIDPAKNASLSIYKYDVTTASNDGAWDAESYVSTGLHDDAVIDKLSKYAIQGVEFTYIRVADVTMNNEVVDGQRHVGVLYGFDSSERSNAVLSAIGMIGADAHKTDNGINYFTSDVLNNKLSTALTANATTVKNALEVAVKNGGVAMTETDATGHTSASNMEQGLYLVVETRVPENVTSTCNPFFVSLPMTTIDGAAWNYDVTVYPKNQTGNPDLEKTVRESKNSTGKNTGSLTDITDGYAHTASASIGDTVDYQIISTLPTITSQASSLSEYTYVDTLSKGIRYNKNDVVIEFFKDAGCTDKITTWDENSGNFTVAYDDTANTMTIRMTDTGLSEINEAATVY
;
A
#
# COMPACT_ATOMS: atom_id res chain seq x y z
N MET A 1 -15.48 -4.25 16.32
CA MET A 1 -15.11 -2.84 16.16
C MET A 1 -13.69 -2.45 16.63
N LYS A 2 -13.01 -3.15 17.52
CA LYS A 2 -11.63 -2.79 17.95
C LYS A 2 -10.49 -3.36 17.08
N LYS A 3 -10.75 -4.30 16.18
CA LYS A 3 -9.71 -4.94 15.33
C LYS A 3 -9.50 -4.23 13.98
N ILE A 4 -10.52 -3.61 13.42
CA ILE A 4 -10.46 -2.94 12.09
C ILE A 4 -9.65 -1.64 12.14
N HIS A 5 -9.70 -0.89 13.24
CA HIS A 5 -8.89 0.33 13.38
C HIS A 5 -7.39 0.06 13.57
N ARG A 6 -6.99 -1.19 13.82
CA ARG A 6 -5.56 -1.54 13.96
C ARG A 6 -4.89 -1.85 12.63
N VAL A 7 -5.64 -2.29 11.63
CA VAL A 7 -5.10 -2.60 10.30
C VAL A 7 -4.76 -1.31 9.52
N LEU A 8 -5.52 -0.24 9.68
CA LEU A 8 -5.21 1.06 9.07
C LEU A 8 -3.95 1.73 9.65
N ALA A 9 -3.59 1.45 10.89
CA ALA A 9 -2.39 2.00 11.52
C ALA A 9 -1.08 1.33 11.06
N VAL A 10 -1.15 0.13 10.49
CA VAL A 10 0.01 -0.65 10.01
C VAL A 10 0.53 -0.17 8.65
N LEU A 11 -0.27 0.60 7.91
CA LEU A 11 0.13 1.20 6.62
C LEU A 11 1.19 2.30 6.74
N MET A 12 1.53 2.77 7.94
CA MET A 12 2.44 3.91 8.14
C MET A 12 3.89 3.55 8.47
N ALA A 13 4.29 2.30 8.40
CA ALA A 13 5.67 1.93 8.67
C ALA A 13 6.49 1.73 7.40
N ALA A 14 6.49 2.69 6.49
CA ALA A 14 7.63 2.91 5.61
C ALA A 14 8.65 3.70 6.44
N ILE A 15 9.46 2.99 7.17
CA ILE A 15 10.36 3.57 8.15
C ILE A 15 11.59 4.09 7.42
N MET A 16 11.74 5.38 7.43
CA MET A 16 13.09 5.90 7.48
C MET A 16 13.63 5.61 8.87
N ALA A 17 14.60 4.72 8.98
CA ALA A 17 15.42 4.63 10.18
C ALA A 17 16.27 5.90 10.22
N LEU A 18 15.86 6.83 11.05
CA LEU A 18 16.54 8.09 11.28
C LEU A 18 17.02 8.11 12.71
N SER A 19 18.33 8.15 12.80
CA SER A 19 19.05 8.15 14.04
C SER A 19 18.70 9.33 14.93
N LEU A 20 18.18 9.03 16.12
CA LEU A 20 18.31 9.88 17.29
C LEU A 20 19.71 9.67 17.86
N ILE A 21 20.56 10.65 17.77
CA ILE A 21 21.91 10.57 18.35
C ILE A 21 21.89 11.18 19.74
N THR A 22 22.16 10.37 20.73
CA THR A 22 22.53 10.84 22.05
C THR A 22 23.92 10.31 22.40
N THR A 23 24.82 11.24 22.71
CA THR A 23 26.09 11.13 23.42
C THR A 23 27.41 11.16 22.62
N ALA A 24 28.32 11.91 23.20
CA ALA A 24 29.60 12.38 22.79
C ALA A 24 30.64 11.29 22.52
N PHE A 25 30.78 10.91 21.26
CA PHE A 25 32.03 10.37 20.71
C PHE A 25 32.32 11.14 19.41
N ALA A 26 33.59 11.19 18.98
CA ALA A 26 33.95 11.75 17.69
C ALA A 26 33.21 10.95 16.61
N GLU A 27 32.12 11.53 16.10
CA GLU A 27 31.28 10.82 15.11
C GLU A 27 32.04 10.64 13.82
N PRO A 28 31.92 9.46 13.19
CA PRO A 28 32.53 9.22 11.92
C PRO A 28 31.91 10.21 10.89
N THR A 29 32.77 10.93 10.20
CA THR A 29 32.35 11.81 9.10
C THR A 29 31.91 10.96 7.90
N ILE A 30 30.94 11.44 7.15
CA ILE A 30 30.59 10.83 5.86
C ILE A 30 31.82 10.90 4.96
N ASP A 31 32.23 9.76 4.40
CA ASP A 31 33.33 9.69 3.45
C ASP A 31 32.83 10.01 2.03
N PRO A 32 33.13 11.18 1.47
CA PRO A 32 32.59 11.59 0.18
C PRO A 32 33.11 10.78 -1.01
N ALA A 33 34.16 9.98 -0.80
CA ALA A 33 34.74 9.14 -1.85
C ALA A 33 34.03 7.79 -2.02
N LYS A 34 33.13 7.45 -1.10
CA LYS A 34 32.37 6.19 -1.15
C LYS A 34 31.07 6.35 -1.90
N ASN A 35 30.82 5.47 -2.85
CA ASN A 35 29.50 5.25 -3.38
C ASN A 35 28.69 4.35 -2.43
N ALA A 36 27.38 4.41 -2.57
CA ALA A 36 26.45 3.63 -1.78
C ALA A 36 25.72 2.58 -2.64
N SER A 37 25.01 1.69 -1.98
CA SER A 37 24.09 0.74 -2.61
C SER A 37 22.76 0.71 -1.87
N LEU A 38 21.70 0.33 -2.60
CA LEU A 38 20.36 0.10 -2.07
C LEU A 38 19.90 -1.30 -2.47
N SER A 39 19.58 -2.13 -1.48
CA SER A 39 18.92 -3.41 -1.67
C SER A 39 17.49 -3.35 -1.16
N ILE A 40 16.56 -3.93 -1.90
CA ILE A 40 15.14 -3.98 -1.55
C ILE A 40 14.69 -5.43 -1.55
N TYR A 41 14.06 -5.86 -0.45
CA TYR A 41 13.38 -7.16 -0.35
C TYR A 41 11.89 -6.94 -0.17
N LYS A 42 11.10 -7.46 -1.08
CA LYS A 42 9.66 -7.23 -1.18
C LYS A 42 8.84 -8.42 -0.71
N TYR A 43 7.92 -8.19 0.23
CA TYR A 43 7.13 -9.25 0.85
C TYR A 43 5.63 -8.93 0.91
N ASP A 44 4.80 -9.98 0.82
CA ASP A 44 3.38 -9.98 1.10
C ASP A 44 3.12 -10.09 2.61
N VAL A 45 2.84 -8.95 3.22
CA VAL A 45 2.59 -8.94 4.67
C VAL A 45 1.18 -9.32 5.05
N THR A 46 0.22 -9.29 4.12
CA THR A 46 -1.14 -9.75 4.38
C THR A 46 -1.14 -11.25 4.65
N THR A 47 -0.58 -12.02 3.73
CA THR A 47 -0.45 -13.47 3.90
C THR A 47 0.46 -13.81 5.07
N ALA A 48 1.59 -13.12 5.23
CA ALA A 48 2.51 -13.35 6.35
C ALA A 48 1.87 -13.09 7.72
N SER A 49 1.01 -12.08 7.84
CA SER A 49 0.29 -11.77 9.09
C SER A 49 -0.82 -12.78 9.37
N ASN A 50 -1.56 -13.19 8.35
CA ASN A 50 -2.60 -14.21 8.47
C ASN A 50 -2.01 -15.56 8.93
N ASP A 51 -0.83 -15.90 8.46
CA ASP A 51 -0.08 -17.09 8.87
C ASP A 51 0.62 -16.93 10.24
N GLY A 52 0.53 -15.76 10.88
CA GLY A 52 1.23 -15.47 12.13
C GLY A 52 2.75 -15.36 12.01
N ALA A 53 3.27 -15.27 10.79
CA ALA A 53 4.69 -15.12 10.53
C ALA A 53 5.18 -13.68 10.63
N TRP A 54 4.29 -12.71 10.56
CA TRP A 54 4.62 -11.28 10.61
C TRP A 54 3.83 -10.56 11.70
N ASP A 55 4.56 -9.76 12.49
CA ASP A 55 4.02 -8.81 13.43
C ASP A 55 4.62 -7.42 13.13
N ALA A 56 3.79 -6.54 12.60
CA ALA A 56 4.22 -5.21 12.16
C ALA A 56 4.64 -4.30 13.33
N GLU A 57 4.13 -4.54 14.53
CA GLU A 57 4.45 -3.73 15.72
C GLU A 57 5.83 -4.09 16.29
N SER A 58 6.33 -5.29 16.02
CA SER A 58 7.62 -5.78 16.56
C SER A 58 8.81 -5.52 15.65
N TYR A 59 8.62 -5.08 14.40
CA TYR A 59 9.70 -4.92 13.45
C TYR A 59 10.07 -3.45 13.23
N VAL A 60 11.33 -3.12 13.48
CA VAL A 60 11.94 -1.83 13.18
C VAL A 60 12.99 -2.01 12.09
N SER A 61 12.83 -1.30 10.96
CA SER A 61 13.84 -1.31 9.90
C SER A 61 15.10 -0.56 10.37
N THR A 62 16.23 -1.22 10.24
CA THR A 62 17.54 -0.69 10.67
C THR A 62 18.38 -0.17 9.51
N GLY A 63 17.93 -0.39 8.28
CA GLY A 63 18.73 -0.15 7.08
C GLY A 63 19.82 -1.20 6.85
N LEU A 64 19.94 -2.21 7.73
CA LEU A 64 20.91 -3.29 7.61
C LEU A 64 20.29 -4.51 6.94
N HIS A 65 21.14 -5.30 6.31
CA HIS A 65 20.78 -6.63 5.84
C HIS A 65 20.48 -7.53 7.04
N ASP A 66 19.34 -8.23 7.01
CA ASP A 66 18.86 -9.06 8.11
C ASP A 66 18.43 -10.45 7.59
N ASP A 67 19.34 -11.41 7.69
CA ASP A 67 19.10 -12.79 7.26
C ASP A 67 17.90 -13.42 7.99
N ALA A 68 17.68 -13.09 9.25
CA ALA A 68 16.57 -13.67 10.01
C ALA A 68 15.19 -13.18 9.49
N VAL A 69 15.09 -11.93 9.06
CA VAL A 69 13.90 -11.38 8.41
C VAL A 69 13.71 -12.02 7.04
N ILE A 70 14.77 -12.12 6.24
CA ILE A 70 14.74 -12.71 4.90
C ILE A 70 14.30 -14.16 4.97
N ASP A 71 14.92 -14.97 5.83
CA ASP A 71 14.57 -16.38 5.99
C ASP A 71 13.11 -16.57 6.44
N LYS A 72 12.67 -15.77 7.42
CA LYS A 72 11.31 -15.83 7.96
C LYS A 72 10.25 -15.47 6.93
N LEU A 73 10.55 -14.50 6.06
CA LEU A 73 9.60 -13.98 5.07
C LEU A 73 9.81 -14.54 3.66
N SER A 74 10.77 -15.43 3.44
CA SER A 74 11.14 -15.95 2.12
C SER A 74 9.97 -16.52 1.32
N LYS A 75 9.04 -17.25 1.97
CA LYS A 75 7.85 -17.82 1.30
C LYS A 75 6.78 -16.78 0.93
N TYR A 76 6.93 -15.55 1.40
CA TYR A 76 6.03 -14.42 1.11
C TYR A 76 6.66 -13.42 0.15
N ALA A 77 7.75 -13.78 -0.49
CA ALA A 77 8.43 -12.94 -1.48
C ALA A 77 7.52 -12.60 -2.65
N ILE A 78 7.54 -11.35 -3.09
CA ILE A 78 6.78 -10.90 -4.27
C ILE A 78 7.76 -10.65 -5.40
N GLN A 79 7.68 -11.47 -6.45
CA GLN A 79 8.44 -11.32 -7.69
C GLN A 79 7.72 -10.37 -8.66
N GLY A 80 8.49 -9.65 -9.49
CA GLY A 80 7.96 -8.84 -10.59
C GLY A 80 7.57 -7.42 -10.19
N VAL A 81 8.00 -6.96 -9.02
CA VAL A 81 7.80 -5.58 -8.58
C VAL A 81 8.94 -4.71 -9.08
N GLU A 82 8.60 -3.57 -9.71
CA GLU A 82 9.56 -2.55 -10.11
C GLU A 82 9.54 -1.37 -9.15
N PHE A 83 10.71 -0.95 -8.71
CA PHE A 83 10.93 0.29 -7.98
C PHE A 83 11.64 1.30 -8.87
N THR A 84 11.22 2.55 -8.79
CA THR A 84 11.94 3.68 -9.39
C THR A 84 12.44 4.58 -8.27
N TYR A 85 13.70 4.98 -8.35
CA TYR A 85 14.29 5.92 -7.40
C TYR A 85 14.78 7.18 -8.08
N ILE A 86 14.80 8.28 -7.33
CA ILE A 86 15.35 9.55 -7.77
C ILE A 86 16.07 10.24 -6.61
N ARG A 87 17.27 10.77 -6.87
CA ARG A 87 18.01 11.56 -5.89
C ARG A 87 17.37 12.95 -5.79
N VAL A 88 16.91 13.33 -4.60
CA VAL A 88 16.12 14.55 -4.39
C VAL A 88 16.84 15.61 -3.56
N ALA A 89 17.87 15.24 -2.80
CA ALA A 89 18.62 16.18 -1.98
C ALA A 89 20.05 15.70 -1.73
N ASP A 90 20.93 16.67 -1.46
CA ASP A 90 22.26 16.41 -0.93
C ASP A 90 22.18 16.04 0.56
N VAL A 91 23.06 15.15 1.01
CA VAL A 91 23.22 14.83 2.43
C VAL A 91 24.41 15.58 3.01
N THR A 92 24.22 16.20 4.16
CA THR A 92 25.28 16.93 4.86
C THR A 92 25.19 16.76 6.37
N MET A 93 26.34 16.82 7.03
CA MET A 93 26.39 16.77 8.49
C MET A 93 25.92 18.10 9.09
N ASN A 94 25.02 18.00 10.07
CA ASN A 94 24.70 19.15 10.94
C ASN A 94 25.60 19.07 12.19
N ASN A 95 26.40 20.11 12.40
CA ASN A 95 27.32 20.21 13.52
C ASN A 95 27.03 21.48 14.36
N GLU A 96 25.77 21.82 14.54
CA GLU A 96 25.37 23.01 15.26
C GLU A 96 25.65 22.91 16.75
N VAL A 97 26.03 24.03 17.35
CA VAL A 97 26.13 24.16 18.80
C VAL A 97 24.96 25.03 19.27
N VAL A 98 24.02 24.41 20.00
CA VAL A 98 22.85 25.10 20.59
C VAL A 98 23.01 25.01 22.09
N ASP A 99 22.94 26.18 22.78
CA ASP A 99 23.11 26.28 24.24
C ASP A 99 24.40 25.63 24.79
N GLY A 100 25.48 25.72 24.02
CA GLY A 100 26.78 25.12 24.39
C GLY A 100 26.88 23.61 24.23
N GLN A 101 25.82 22.99 23.75
CA GLN A 101 25.79 21.55 23.41
C GLN A 101 25.89 21.35 21.90
N ARG A 102 26.73 20.42 21.49
CA ARG A 102 26.87 20.07 20.09
C ARG A 102 25.73 19.11 19.69
N HIS A 103 24.90 19.56 18.77
CA HIS A 103 23.87 18.74 18.13
C HIS A 103 24.44 18.21 16.81
N VAL A 104 24.65 16.91 16.74
CA VAL A 104 25.10 16.26 15.52
C VAL A 104 23.92 15.56 14.88
N GLY A 105 23.75 15.77 13.59
CA GLY A 105 22.64 15.20 12.83
C GLY A 105 22.93 15.25 11.34
N VAL A 106 21.95 14.85 10.56
CA VAL A 106 21.98 14.92 9.11
C VAL A 106 20.96 15.94 8.63
N LEU A 107 21.37 16.76 7.68
CA LEU A 107 20.49 17.65 6.95
C LEU A 107 20.46 17.27 5.48
N TYR A 108 19.29 17.43 4.88
CA TYR A 108 19.06 17.19 3.45
C TYR A 108 18.83 18.50 2.75
N GLY A 109 19.74 18.86 1.84
CA GLY A 109 19.70 20.10 1.08
C GLY A 109 18.94 19.94 -0.22
N PHE A 110 17.75 20.52 -0.28
CA PHE A 110 16.93 20.58 -1.49
C PHE A 110 17.23 21.88 -2.24
N ASP A 111 17.66 21.74 -3.48
CA ASP A 111 17.85 22.85 -4.39
C ASP A 111 16.51 23.37 -4.94
N SER A 112 16.55 24.40 -5.79
CA SER A 112 15.35 24.94 -6.45
C SER A 112 15.01 24.27 -7.77
N SER A 113 15.52 23.05 -8.02
CA SER A 113 15.20 22.30 -9.23
C SER A 113 13.72 21.93 -9.29
N GLU A 114 13.21 21.73 -10.50
CA GLU A 114 11.83 21.28 -10.72
C GLU A 114 11.55 19.98 -9.98
N ARG A 115 12.50 19.06 -9.97
CA ARG A 115 12.44 17.78 -9.27
C ARG A 115 12.28 17.95 -7.76
N SER A 116 13.16 18.73 -7.12
CA SER A 116 13.09 19.04 -5.68
C SER A 116 11.76 19.68 -5.32
N ASN A 117 11.34 20.66 -6.11
CA ASN A 117 10.08 21.36 -5.91
C ASN A 117 8.85 20.45 -6.07
N ALA A 118 8.86 19.54 -7.04
CA ALA A 118 7.77 18.58 -7.25
C ALA A 118 7.58 17.68 -6.03
N VAL A 119 8.68 17.13 -5.49
CA VAL A 119 8.63 16.27 -4.30
C VAL A 119 8.18 17.04 -3.06
N LEU A 120 8.78 18.21 -2.79
CA LEU A 120 8.42 19.04 -1.64
C LEU A 120 6.93 19.46 -1.70
N SER A 121 6.47 19.87 -2.89
CA SER A 121 5.07 20.24 -3.09
C SER A 121 4.11 19.06 -2.84
N ALA A 122 4.44 17.87 -3.31
CA ALA A 122 3.62 16.67 -3.15
C ALA A 122 3.38 16.32 -1.66
N ILE A 123 4.34 16.61 -0.79
CA ILE A 123 4.24 16.35 0.64
C ILE A 123 3.88 17.59 1.46
N GLY A 124 3.51 18.70 0.80
CA GLY A 124 3.08 19.92 1.46
C GLY A 124 4.19 20.65 2.22
N MET A 125 5.45 20.48 1.79
CA MET A 125 6.60 21.20 2.37
C MET A 125 6.70 22.61 1.79
N ILE A 126 7.02 23.57 2.67
CA ILE A 126 7.29 24.96 2.30
C ILE A 126 8.64 25.42 2.88
N GLY A 127 9.18 26.52 2.37
CA GLY A 127 10.47 27.04 2.85
C GLY A 127 10.50 27.35 4.36
N ALA A 128 9.37 27.68 4.96
CA ALA A 128 9.26 27.90 6.42
C ALA A 128 9.45 26.61 7.26
N ASP A 129 9.34 25.44 6.67
CA ASP A 129 9.62 24.16 7.33
C ASP A 129 11.12 23.84 7.37
N ALA A 130 11.95 24.61 6.64
CA ALA A 130 13.39 24.36 6.58
C ALA A 130 14.05 24.64 7.94
N HIS A 131 14.97 23.76 8.32
CA HIS A 131 15.85 23.96 9.47
C HIS A 131 16.75 25.20 9.25
N LYS A 132 17.27 25.34 8.02
CA LYS A 132 17.99 26.53 7.55
C LYS A 132 17.88 26.66 6.04
N THR A 133 18.13 27.88 5.55
CA THR A 133 18.30 28.15 4.11
C THR A 133 19.66 28.80 3.90
N ASP A 134 20.45 28.28 2.98
CA ASP A 134 21.74 28.81 2.61
C ASP A 134 21.93 28.73 1.09
N ASN A 135 22.33 29.84 0.46
CA ASN A 135 22.56 29.97 -0.96
C ASN A 135 21.41 29.44 -1.85
N GLY A 136 20.15 29.61 -1.40
CA GLY A 136 18.96 29.15 -2.14
C GLY A 136 18.65 27.67 -1.95
N ILE A 137 19.42 26.95 -1.13
CA ILE A 137 19.17 25.56 -0.77
C ILE A 137 18.43 25.54 0.57
N ASN A 138 17.31 24.82 0.63
CA ASN A 138 16.56 24.58 1.85
C ASN A 138 17.01 23.26 2.47
N TYR A 139 17.46 23.33 3.73
CA TYR A 139 17.94 22.19 4.48
C TYR A 139 16.87 21.72 5.46
N PHE A 140 16.51 20.46 5.37
CA PHE A 140 15.50 19.84 6.23
C PHE A 140 16.12 18.72 7.06
N THR A 141 15.62 18.54 8.27
CA THR A 141 15.89 17.34 9.04
C THR A 141 15.02 16.19 8.54
N SER A 142 15.47 15.02 8.81
CA SER A 142 14.76 13.79 8.52
C SER A 142 13.39 13.70 9.17
N ASP A 143 13.28 14.13 10.43
CA ASP A 143 12.01 14.07 11.17
C ASP A 143 10.94 14.96 10.51
N VAL A 144 11.35 16.15 10.05
CA VAL A 144 10.42 17.05 9.34
C VAL A 144 9.95 16.42 8.03
N LEU A 145 10.87 15.88 7.23
CA LEU A 145 10.53 15.20 5.98
C LEU A 145 9.59 14.01 6.19
N ASN A 146 9.89 13.17 7.19
CA ASN A 146 9.07 12.01 7.52
C ASN A 146 7.68 12.38 7.99
N ASN A 147 7.60 13.33 8.91
CA ASN A 147 6.33 13.78 9.46
C ASN A 147 5.44 14.40 8.37
N LYS A 148 6.02 15.16 7.45
CA LYS A 148 5.28 15.74 6.33
C LYS A 148 4.80 14.69 5.35
N LEU A 149 5.66 13.75 4.94
CA LEU A 149 5.27 12.64 4.07
C LEU A 149 4.17 11.79 4.73
N SER A 150 4.32 11.42 5.99
CA SER A 150 3.33 10.64 6.74
C SER A 150 1.99 11.39 6.86
N THR A 151 2.04 12.68 7.20
CA THR A 151 0.84 13.52 7.31
C THR A 151 0.13 13.65 5.96
N ALA A 152 0.86 13.89 4.88
CA ALA A 152 0.31 14.02 3.54
C ALA A 152 -0.34 12.69 3.08
N LEU A 153 0.34 11.56 3.29
CA LEU A 153 -0.20 10.23 2.98
C LEU A 153 -1.44 9.89 3.82
N THR A 154 -1.48 10.28 5.08
CA THR A 154 -2.66 10.09 5.94
C THR A 154 -3.84 10.93 5.47
N ALA A 155 -3.58 12.15 4.99
CA ALA A 155 -4.64 13.05 4.52
C ALA A 155 -5.22 12.62 3.16
N ASN A 156 -4.38 12.18 2.22
CA ASN A 156 -4.80 11.72 0.90
C ASN A 156 -3.71 10.86 0.23
N ALA A 157 -3.68 9.58 0.58
CA ALA A 157 -2.67 8.64 0.08
C ALA A 157 -2.61 8.59 -1.46
N THR A 158 -3.75 8.51 -2.13
CA THR A 158 -3.83 8.39 -3.59
C THR A 158 -3.21 9.58 -4.29
N THR A 159 -3.62 10.80 -3.92
CA THR A 159 -3.08 12.03 -4.52
C THR A 159 -1.56 12.14 -4.31
N VAL A 160 -1.08 11.86 -3.09
CA VAL A 160 0.33 11.97 -2.76
C VAL A 160 1.15 10.90 -3.48
N LYS A 161 0.72 9.64 -3.47
CA LYS A 161 1.38 8.55 -4.20
C LYS A 161 1.49 8.86 -5.69
N ASN A 162 0.40 9.28 -6.31
CA ASN A 162 0.38 9.62 -7.74
C ASN A 162 1.32 10.79 -8.07
N ALA A 163 1.35 11.84 -7.24
CA ALA A 163 2.24 12.98 -7.44
C ALA A 163 3.72 12.58 -7.31
N LEU A 164 4.05 11.77 -6.32
CA LEU A 164 5.42 11.26 -6.12
C LEU A 164 5.84 10.27 -7.20
N GLU A 165 4.91 9.43 -7.68
CA GLU A 165 5.15 8.52 -8.81
C GLU A 165 5.45 9.29 -10.10
N VAL A 166 4.68 10.34 -10.39
CA VAL A 166 4.98 11.24 -11.52
C VAL A 166 6.35 11.88 -11.37
N ALA A 167 6.68 12.34 -10.15
CA ALA A 167 7.99 12.95 -9.89
C ALA A 167 9.15 11.98 -10.13
N VAL A 168 9.05 10.71 -9.70
CA VAL A 168 10.13 9.74 -9.93
C VAL A 168 10.20 9.26 -11.37
N LYS A 169 9.09 9.11 -12.07
CA LYS A 169 9.08 8.74 -13.51
C LYS A 169 9.68 9.82 -14.38
N ASN A 170 9.67 11.06 -13.93
CA ASN A 170 10.28 12.19 -14.64
C ASN A 170 11.76 12.38 -14.22
N GLY A 171 12.62 11.49 -14.68
CA GLY A 171 14.09 11.56 -14.50
C GLY A 171 14.65 10.66 -13.41
N GLY A 172 13.85 9.76 -12.84
CA GLY A 172 14.33 8.70 -11.96
C GLY A 172 14.92 7.52 -12.73
N VAL A 173 15.46 6.57 -11.98
CA VAL A 173 16.06 5.34 -12.48
C VAL A 173 15.22 4.16 -12.03
N ALA A 174 14.68 3.40 -12.98
CA ALA A 174 13.99 2.15 -12.69
C ALA A 174 15.00 1.07 -12.32
N MET A 175 14.71 0.34 -11.24
CA MET A 175 15.46 -0.86 -10.84
C MET A 175 14.98 -2.05 -11.68
N THR A 176 15.78 -3.11 -11.72
CA THR A 176 15.28 -4.40 -12.23
C THR A 176 14.12 -4.87 -11.35
N GLU A 177 13.19 -5.59 -11.96
CA GLU A 177 12.10 -6.21 -11.19
C GLU A 177 12.65 -7.13 -10.10
N THR A 178 11.91 -7.23 -8.99
CA THR A 178 12.24 -8.18 -7.94
C THR A 178 12.25 -9.60 -8.48
N ASP A 179 13.23 -10.37 -8.07
CA ASP A 179 13.39 -11.77 -8.41
C ASP A 179 12.47 -12.70 -7.57
N ALA A 180 12.63 -14.00 -7.72
CA ALA A 180 11.83 -14.99 -6.98
C ALA A 180 12.03 -14.94 -5.46
N THR A 181 13.08 -14.29 -4.96
CA THR A 181 13.31 -14.04 -3.53
C THR A 181 12.75 -12.68 -3.06
N GLY A 182 12.09 -11.95 -3.96
CA GLY A 182 11.60 -10.60 -3.73
C GLY A 182 12.70 -9.54 -3.76
N HIS A 183 13.92 -9.88 -4.18
CA HIS A 183 15.09 -8.99 -4.13
C HIS A 183 15.30 -8.21 -5.43
N THR A 184 15.67 -6.95 -5.26
CA THR A 184 16.28 -6.10 -6.29
C THR A 184 17.30 -5.17 -5.66
N SER A 185 18.25 -4.65 -6.45
CA SER A 185 19.29 -3.75 -5.94
C SER A 185 19.77 -2.74 -6.97
N ALA A 186 20.32 -1.63 -6.47
CA ALA A 186 21.06 -0.64 -7.20
C ALA A 186 22.41 -0.40 -6.53
N SER A 187 23.47 -0.29 -7.30
CA SER A 187 24.86 -0.09 -6.83
C SER A 187 25.49 1.17 -7.45
N ASN A 188 26.64 1.57 -6.91
CA ASN A 188 27.35 2.77 -7.36
C ASN A 188 26.51 4.07 -7.29
N MET A 189 25.64 4.16 -6.30
CA MET A 189 24.79 5.33 -6.08
C MET A 189 25.58 6.46 -5.44
N GLU A 190 25.38 7.67 -5.92
CA GLU A 190 25.89 8.87 -5.26
C GLU A 190 25.25 9.04 -3.88
N GLN A 191 25.96 9.68 -2.96
CA GLN A 191 25.43 9.99 -1.66
C GLN A 191 24.34 11.06 -1.75
N GLY A 192 23.28 10.93 -0.93
CA GLY A 192 22.17 11.85 -0.95
C GLY A 192 20.90 11.25 -0.36
N LEU A 193 19.82 12.00 -0.41
CA LEU A 193 18.48 11.52 -0.10
C LEU A 193 17.80 11.08 -1.39
N TYR A 194 17.24 9.89 -1.35
CA TYR A 194 16.51 9.30 -2.47
C TYR A 194 15.03 9.15 -2.11
N LEU A 195 14.16 9.51 -3.04
CA LEU A 195 12.79 9.10 -3.05
C LEU A 195 12.68 7.79 -3.83
N VAL A 196 12.04 6.79 -3.23
CA VAL A 196 11.81 5.47 -3.83
C VAL A 196 10.31 5.24 -3.90
N VAL A 197 9.84 4.85 -5.08
CA VAL A 197 8.43 4.59 -5.36
C VAL A 197 8.29 3.25 -6.08
N GLU A 198 7.29 2.50 -5.71
CA GLU A 198 6.88 1.29 -6.41
C GLU A 198 6.09 1.68 -7.67
N THR A 199 6.67 1.47 -8.85
CA THR A 199 6.16 1.99 -10.12
C THR A 199 5.48 0.94 -10.99
N ARG A 200 5.66 -0.34 -10.67
CA ARG A 200 4.94 -1.45 -11.26
C ARG A 200 4.87 -2.62 -10.29
N VAL A 201 3.71 -3.26 -10.25
CA VAL A 201 3.45 -4.44 -9.42
C VAL A 201 2.77 -5.53 -10.24
N PRO A 202 2.93 -6.81 -9.89
CA PRO A 202 2.16 -7.89 -10.49
C PRO A 202 0.66 -7.77 -10.14
N GLU A 203 -0.18 -8.42 -10.96
CA GLU A 203 -1.64 -8.30 -10.91
C GLU A 203 -2.28 -8.73 -9.58
N ASN A 204 -1.61 -9.61 -8.83
CA ASN A 204 -2.08 -10.05 -7.51
C ASN A 204 -1.79 -9.06 -6.37
N VAL A 205 -1.07 -7.98 -6.63
CA VAL A 205 -0.80 -6.94 -5.64
C VAL A 205 -1.89 -5.86 -5.73
N THR A 206 -2.68 -5.75 -4.68
CA THR A 206 -3.84 -4.84 -4.62
C THR A 206 -3.50 -3.47 -4.04
N SER A 207 -2.40 -3.36 -3.28
CA SER A 207 -1.94 -2.10 -2.71
C SER A 207 -0.42 -2.00 -2.74
N THR A 208 0.09 -0.95 -3.38
CA THR A 208 1.52 -0.63 -3.38
C THR A 208 1.97 -0.17 -2.00
N CYS A 209 3.25 -0.35 -1.69
CA CYS A 209 3.81 0.28 -0.50
C CYS A 209 3.76 1.82 -0.64
N ASN A 210 3.82 2.50 0.50
CA ASN A 210 3.93 3.95 0.47
C ASN A 210 5.28 4.36 -0.12
N PRO A 211 5.35 5.45 -0.89
CA PRO A 211 6.62 6.08 -1.24
C PRO A 211 7.42 6.37 0.02
N PHE A 212 8.73 6.21 -0.05
CA PHE A 212 9.61 6.42 1.09
C PHE A 212 10.93 7.06 0.68
N PHE A 213 11.54 7.75 1.65
CA PHE A 213 12.87 8.29 1.47
C PHE A 213 13.93 7.33 2.02
N VAL A 214 15.07 7.28 1.36
CA VAL A 214 16.26 6.55 1.80
C VAL A 214 17.45 7.49 1.78
N SER A 215 18.14 7.61 2.92
CA SER A 215 19.42 8.30 3.00
C SER A 215 20.54 7.35 2.60
N LEU A 216 21.40 7.78 1.73
CA LEU A 216 22.62 7.08 1.37
C LEU A 216 23.83 8.01 1.61
N PRO A 217 24.70 7.72 2.60
CA PRO A 217 24.59 6.64 3.57
C PRO A 217 23.54 6.89 4.66
N MET A 218 23.21 5.84 5.41
CA MET A 218 22.47 5.89 6.66
C MET A 218 23.41 5.79 7.86
N THR A 219 23.00 6.33 9.02
CA THR A 219 23.66 6.03 10.29
C THR A 219 23.23 4.64 10.79
N THR A 220 24.14 3.92 11.46
CA THR A 220 23.75 2.76 12.26
C THR A 220 22.89 3.19 13.45
N ILE A 221 22.10 2.26 14.01
CA ILE A 221 21.15 2.56 15.11
C ILE A 221 21.86 3.17 16.33
N ASP A 222 23.09 2.73 16.61
CA ASP A 222 23.91 3.24 17.70
C ASP A 222 24.61 4.58 17.38
N GLY A 223 24.43 5.08 16.12
CA GLY A 223 25.08 6.30 15.65
C GLY A 223 26.60 6.18 15.49
N ALA A 224 27.16 4.98 15.64
CA ALA A 224 28.61 4.78 15.69
C ALA A 224 29.27 4.69 14.31
N ALA A 225 28.51 4.45 13.25
CA ALA A 225 29.04 4.25 11.91
C ALA A 225 28.06 4.70 10.80
N TRP A 226 28.59 4.82 9.58
CA TRP A 226 27.82 5.05 8.37
C TRP A 226 27.67 3.74 7.60
N ASN A 227 26.42 3.39 7.30
CA ASN A 227 26.08 2.28 6.43
C ASN A 227 25.89 2.79 4.98
N TYR A 228 26.76 2.35 4.09
CA TYR A 228 26.71 2.67 2.66
C TYR A 228 25.94 1.61 1.85
N ASP A 229 25.71 0.44 2.43
CA ASP A 229 25.00 -0.68 1.82
C ASP A 229 23.64 -0.84 2.50
N VAL A 230 22.70 0.01 2.12
CA VAL A 230 21.38 0.11 2.78
C VAL A 230 20.45 -0.98 2.26
N THR A 231 19.81 -1.69 3.19
CA THR A 231 18.78 -2.68 2.88
C THR A 231 17.44 -2.26 3.47
N VAL A 232 16.39 -2.31 2.66
CA VAL A 232 15.02 -1.98 3.07
C VAL A 232 14.05 -3.10 2.74
N TYR A 233 12.99 -3.20 3.54
CA TYR A 233 11.97 -4.27 3.45
C TYR A 233 10.57 -3.67 3.30
N PRO A 234 10.26 -3.00 2.16
CA PRO A 234 8.92 -2.48 1.92
C PRO A 234 7.92 -3.61 1.76
N LYS A 235 6.68 -3.36 2.17
CA LYS A 235 5.64 -4.37 2.31
C LYS A 235 4.42 -3.99 1.50
N ASN A 236 3.86 -4.94 0.77
CA ASN A 236 2.57 -4.79 0.10
C ASN A 236 1.48 -5.56 0.82
N GLN A 237 0.26 -5.16 0.54
CA GLN A 237 -0.90 -5.98 0.80
C GLN A 237 -1.28 -6.68 -0.50
N THR A 238 -1.41 -7.99 -0.42
CA THR A 238 -2.14 -8.78 -1.40
C THR A 238 -3.45 -9.13 -0.72
N GLY A 239 -4.55 -9.01 -1.40
CA GLY A 239 -5.84 -9.30 -0.78
C GLY A 239 -6.73 -10.07 -1.75
N ASN A 240 -7.18 -11.24 -1.34
CA ASN A 240 -8.45 -11.71 -1.83
C ASN A 240 -9.52 -10.88 -1.13
N PRO A 241 -10.52 -10.37 -1.87
CA PRO A 241 -11.66 -9.72 -1.24
C PRO A 241 -12.28 -10.66 -0.21
N ASP A 242 -12.64 -10.14 0.96
CA ASP A 242 -13.53 -10.86 1.84
C ASP A 242 -14.85 -11.07 1.13
N LEU A 243 -15.43 -12.27 1.24
CA LEU A 243 -16.67 -12.62 0.57
C LEU A 243 -17.59 -13.33 1.54
N GLU A 244 -18.84 -12.88 1.59
CA GLU A 244 -19.91 -13.52 2.32
C GLU A 244 -21.12 -13.72 1.42
N LYS A 245 -21.68 -14.94 1.44
CA LYS A 245 -22.92 -15.27 0.74
C LYS A 245 -24.01 -15.64 1.71
N THR A 246 -25.15 -14.98 1.58
CA THR A 246 -26.34 -15.20 2.40
C THR A 246 -27.59 -15.41 1.52
N VAL A 247 -28.64 -15.90 2.11
CA VAL A 247 -29.90 -16.25 1.45
C VAL A 247 -31.09 -15.82 2.30
N ARG A 248 -32.21 -15.45 1.67
CA ARG A 248 -33.52 -15.27 2.31
C ARG A 248 -34.64 -15.83 1.44
N GLU A 249 -35.78 -16.10 2.04
CA GLU A 249 -37.00 -16.39 1.33
C GLU A 249 -37.56 -15.10 0.72
N SER A 250 -37.81 -15.06 -0.57
CA SER A 250 -38.26 -13.82 -1.27
C SER A 250 -39.61 -13.29 -0.82
N LYS A 251 -40.45 -14.14 -0.20
CA LYS A 251 -41.77 -13.76 0.33
C LYS A 251 -41.80 -13.59 1.83
N ASN A 252 -40.72 -13.84 2.51
CA ASN A 252 -40.61 -13.87 3.95
C ASN A 252 -39.24 -13.42 4.40
N SER A 253 -39.15 -12.24 4.93
CA SER A 253 -37.91 -11.69 5.48
C SER A 253 -37.62 -12.18 6.89
N THR A 254 -37.97 -13.44 7.22
CA THR A 254 -37.73 -14.06 8.52
C THR A 254 -36.36 -14.73 8.66
N GLY A 255 -35.52 -14.66 7.67
CA GLY A 255 -34.14 -15.09 7.80
C GLY A 255 -33.49 -14.41 8.98
N LYS A 256 -32.55 -15.11 9.62
CA LYS A 256 -31.79 -14.57 10.74
C LYS A 256 -30.38 -14.31 10.28
N ASN A 257 -29.92 -13.09 10.47
CA ASN A 257 -28.53 -12.79 10.34
C ASN A 257 -27.74 -13.52 11.45
N THR A 258 -26.89 -14.46 11.06
CA THR A 258 -26.15 -15.32 11.99
C THR A 258 -24.72 -14.86 12.23
N GLY A 259 -24.41 -13.63 11.87
CA GLY A 259 -23.08 -13.06 11.96
C GLY A 259 -22.31 -13.25 10.66
N SER A 260 -21.55 -12.28 10.31
CA SER A 260 -20.91 -12.21 9.03
C SER A 260 -19.94 -11.04 8.95
N LEU A 261 -19.37 -10.82 7.77
CA LEU A 261 -18.52 -9.66 7.46
C LEU A 261 -19.25 -8.34 7.72
N THR A 262 -20.53 -8.31 7.47
CA THR A 262 -21.37 -7.14 7.67
C THR A 262 -22.54 -7.46 8.57
N ASP A 263 -23.10 -6.47 9.19
CA ASP A 263 -24.33 -6.60 9.99
C ASP A 263 -25.53 -6.61 9.03
N ILE A 264 -25.69 -7.70 8.28
CA ILE A 264 -26.70 -7.86 7.26
C ILE A 264 -28.07 -7.87 7.90
N THR A 265 -28.93 -7.04 7.39
CA THR A 265 -30.30 -6.87 7.84
C THR A 265 -31.28 -7.47 6.82
N ASP A 266 -32.57 -7.22 7.02
CA ASP A 266 -33.62 -7.50 6.06
C ASP A 266 -33.84 -9.01 5.78
N GLY A 267 -33.58 -9.85 6.76
CA GLY A 267 -33.88 -11.26 6.76
C GLY A 267 -32.89 -12.18 6.05
N TYR A 268 -31.76 -11.66 5.58
CA TYR A 268 -30.69 -12.50 5.04
C TYR A 268 -29.96 -13.27 6.14
N ALA A 269 -29.66 -14.54 5.86
CA ALA A 269 -28.96 -15.45 6.77
C ALA A 269 -28.15 -16.50 5.99
N HIS A 270 -27.36 -17.31 6.69
CA HIS A 270 -26.64 -18.40 6.05
C HIS A 270 -27.56 -19.57 5.63
N THR A 271 -28.78 -19.58 6.10
CA THR A 271 -29.78 -20.61 5.76
C THR A 271 -31.17 -20.01 5.57
N ALA A 272 -31.94 -20.58 4.66
CA ALA A 272 -33.35 -20.28 4.47
C ALA A 272 -34.13 -21.57 4.24
N SER A 273 -35.44 -21.56 4.52
CA SER A 273 -36.35 -22.66 4.23
C SER A 273 -37.04 -22.37 2.89
N ALA A 274 -37.15 -23.38 2.04
CA ALA A 274 -37.87 -23.28 0.78
C ALA A 274 -38.57 -24.58 0.41
N SER A 275 -39.68 -24.47 -0.28
CA SER A 275 -40.41 -25.58 -0.88
C SER A 275 -40.19 -25.63 -2.40
N ILE A 276 -40.56 -26.76 -3.03
CA ILE A 276 -40.47 -26.86 -4.49
C ILE A 276 -41.33 -25.77 -5.17
N GLY A 277 -40.70 -24.97 -6.02
CA GLY A 277 -41.33 -23.86 -6.72
C GLY A 277 -41.22 -22.51 -6.01
N ASP A 278 -40.66 -22.45 -4.83
CA ASP A 278 -40.36 -21.19 -4.16
C ASP A 278 -39.14 -20.50 -4.81
N THR A 279 -39.12 -19.17 -4.71
CA THR A 279 -37.96 -18.36 -5.04
C THR A 279 -37.24 -17.96 -3.77
N VAL A 280 -35.92 -17.98 -3.77
CA VAL A 280 -35.06 -17.49 -2.71
C VAL A 280 -34.12 -16.43 -3.26
N ASP A 281 -33.89 -15.37 -2.50
CA ASP A 281 -32.96 -14.32 -2.86
C ASP A 281 -31.57 -14.61 -2.29
N TYR A 282 -30.54 -14.47 -3.10
CA TYR A 282 -29.16 -14.56 -2.65
C TYR A 282 -28.52 -13.17 -2.62
N GLN A 283 -27.67 -12.97 -1.64
CA GLN A 283 -26.83 -11.79 -1.52
C GLN A 283 -25.37 -12.23 -1.35
N ILE A 284 -24.47 -11.63 -2.13
CA ILE A 284 -23.04 -11.80 -2.00
C ILE A 284 -22.47 -10.43 -1.66
N ILE A 285 -21.80 -10.33 -0.52
CA ILE A 285 -21.11 -9.11 -0.09
C ILE A 285 -19.62 -9.39 -0.15
N SER A 286 -18.88 -8.49 -0.79
CA SER A 286 -17.43 -8.54 -0.82
C SER A 286 -16.82 -7.15 -0.65
N THR A 287 -15.62 -7.09 -0.10
CA THR A 287 -14.85 -5.85 -0.02
C THR A 287 -14.00 -5.71 -1.27
N LEU A 288 -14.03 -4.53 -1.88
CA LEU A 288 -13.09 -4.21 -2.96
C LEU A 288 -11.71 -3.89 -2.37
N PRO A 289 -10.62 -4.33 -3.02
CA PRO A 289 -9.29 -3.92 -2.60
C PRO A 289 -9.11 -2.41 -2.79
N THR A 290 -8.48 -1.76 -1.83
CA THR A 290 -8.16 -0.33 -1.92
C THR A 290 -7.01 -0.11 -2.90
N ILE A 291 -7.28 0.57 -4.01
CA ILE A 291 -6.27 0.92 -5.02
C ILE A 291 -5.77 2.32 -4.72
N THR A 292 -4.50 2.46 -4.35
CA THR A 292 -3.91 3.72 -3.85
C THR A 292 -2.79 4.28 -4.73
N SER A 293 -2.53 3.67 -5.90
CA SER A 293 -1.46 4.08 -6.81
C SER A 293 -1.83 3.71 -8.25
N GLN A 294 -1.36 4.50 -9.22
CA GLN A 294 -1.47 4.16 -10.65
C GLN A 294 -0.64 2.93 -11.04
N ALA A 295 0.31 2.52 -10.19
CA ALA A 295 1.10 1.31 -10.40
C ALA A 295 0.32 0.03 -10.08
N SER A 296 -0.85 0.14 -9.43
CA SER A 296 -1.71 -0.99 -9.06
C SER A 296 -3.10 -0.76 -9.63
N SER A 297 -3.63 -1.74 -10.35
CA SER A 297 -4.98 -1.73 -10.91
C SER A 297 -5.53 -3.16 -10.96
N LEU A 298 -6.85 -3.29 -10.83
CA LEU A 298 -7.50 -4.56 -11.08
C LEU A 298 -7.57 -4.79 -12.59
N SER A 299 -7.01 -5.90 -13.04
CA SER A 299 -7.10 -6.39 -14.43
C SER A 299 -8.27 -7.35 -14.62
N GLU A 300 -8.74 -7.97 -13.54
CA GLU A 300 -9.88 -8.86 -13.52
C GLU A 300 -10.61 -8.79 -12.17
N TYR A 301 -11.94 -8.80 -12.20
CA TYR A 301 -12.77 -8.99 -11.01
C TYR A 301 -13.98 -9.84 -11.41
N THR A 302 -14.04 -11.05 -10.89
CA THR A 302 -14.98 -12.07 -11.32
C THR A 302 -15.58 -12.78 -10.12
N TYR A 303 -16.91 -12.89 -10.08
CA TYR A 303 -17.61 -13.79 -9.15
C TYR A 303 -17.98 -15.07 -9.86
N VAL A 304 -17.74 -16.19 -9.22
CA VAL A 304 -18.19 -17.51 -9.68
C VAL A 304 -19.03 -18.12 -8.57
N ASP A 305 -20.28 -18.34 -8.85
CA ASP A 305 -21.23 -18.95 -7.93
C ASP A 305 -21.75 -20.28 -8.47
N THR A 306 -21.84 -21.29 -7.60
CA THR A 306 -22.37 -22.61 -7.96
C THR A 306 -23.48 -22.99 -7.00
N LEU A 307 -24.68 -23.24 -7.55
CA LEU A 307 -25.82 -23.65 -6.77
C LEU A 307 -25.87 -25.18 -6.63
N SER A 308 -26.33 -25.62 -5.47
CA SER A 308 -26.57 -27.03 -5.20
C SER A 308 -27.65 -27.61 -6.12
N LYS A 309 -27.63 -28.93 -6.27
CA LYS A 309 -28.64 -29.64 -7.06
C LYS A 309 -30.05 -29.38 -6.51
N GLY A 310 -30.96 -29.00 -7.39
CA GLY A 310 -32.36 -28.74 -7.08
C GLY A 310 -32.71 -27.25 -7.02
N ILE A 311 -31.72 -26.39 -7.06
CA ILE A 311 -31.87 -24.92 -7.15
C ILE A 311 -31.40 -24.48 -8.54
N ARG A 312 -32.02 -23.44 -9.10
CA ARG A 312 -31.66 -22.88 -10.42
C ARG A 312 -31.64 -21.37 -10.32
N TYR A 313 -30.79 -20.72 -11.14
CA TYR A 313 -30.78 -19.28 -11.27
C TYR A 313 -32.03 -18.75 -11.99
N ASN A 314 -32.62 -17.68 -11.45
CA ASN A 314 -33.46 -16.80 -12.23
C ASN A 314 -32.54 -15.89 -13.05
N LYS A 315 -32.54 -16.07 -14.37
CA LYS A 315 -31.63 -15.33 -15.25
C LYS A 315 -32.10 -13.90 -15.45
N ASN A 316 -31.16 -12.99 -15.70
CA ASN A 316 -31.36 -11.57 -16.00
C ASN A 316 -31.94 -10.77 -14.82
N ASP A 317 -31.50 -11.04 -13.60
CA ASP A 317 -31.88 -10.31 -12.40
C ASP A 317 -30.70 -9.97 -11.48
N VAL A 318 -29.48 -10.03 -12.02
CA VAL A 318 -28.27 -9.67 -11.26
C VAL A 318 -28.15 -8.14 -11.16
N VAL A 319 -27.99 -7.68 -9.93
CA VAL A 319 -27.75 -6.26 -9.60
C VAL A 319 -26.50 -6.18 -8.73
N ILE A 320 -25.61 -5.25 -9.04
CA ILE A 320 -24.42 -4.95 -8.25
C ILE A 320 -24.57 -3.57 -7.65
N GLU A 321 -24.44 -3.47 -6.35
CA GLU A 321 -24.51 -2.21 -5.61
C GLU A 321 -23.18 -1.93 -4.92
N PHE A 322 -22.73 -0.67 -4.97
CA PHE A 322 -21.50 -0.22 -4.35
C PHE A 322 -21.80 0.71 -3.19
N PHE A 323 -21.06 0.52 -2.09
CA PHE A 323 -21.24 1.27 -0.85
C PHE A 323 -19.89 1.76 -0.32
N LYS A 324 -19.90 2.86 0.44
CA LYS A 324 -18.70 3.41 1.09
C LYS A 324 -18.34 2.71 2.40
N ASP A 325 -19.26 1.97 2.96
CA ASP A 325 -19.12 1.37 4.28
C ASP A 325 -19.46 -0.12 4.26
N ALA A 326 -18.80 -0.86 5.14
CA ALA A 326 -18.98 -2.31 5.29
C ALA A 326 -20.38 -2.72 5.75
N GLY A 327 -21.18 -1.80 6.27
CA GLY A 327 -22.58 -2.02 6.66
C GLY A 327 -23.55 -1.88 5.48
N CYS A 328 -23.07 -1.54 4.29
CA CYS A 328 -23.87 -1.33 3.08
C CYS A 328 -25.01 -0.31 3.30
N THR A 329 -24.70 0.80 3.96
CA THR A 329 -25.69 1.85 4.30
C THR A 329 -25.53 3.12 3.46
N ASP A 330 -24.32 3.47 3.04
CA ASP A 330 -24.02 4.65 2.21
C ASP A 330 -23.76 4.22 0.77
N LYS A 331 -24.85 4.10 0.00
CA LYS A 331 -24.79 3.64 -1.40
C LYS A 331 -24.15 4.68 -2.31
N ILE A 332 -23.21 4.23 -3.16
CA ILE A 332 -22.53 5.04 -4.17
C ILE A 332 -23.25 4.94 -5.51
N THR A 333 -23.43 3.72 -6.02
CA THR A 333 -24.01 3.45 -7.33
C THR A 333 -24.61 2.06 -7.40
N THR A 334 -25.38 1.82 -8.45
CA THR A 334 -26.01 0.54 -8.77
C THR A 334 -25.79 0.23 -10.24
N TRP A 335 -25.34 -0.97 -10.56
CA TRP A 335 -25.22 -1.51 -11.91
C TRP A 335 -26.22 -2.65 -12.09
N ASP A 336 -26.98 -2.63 -13.16
CA ASP A 336 -27.78 -3.74 -13.65
C ASP A 336 -27.11 -4.38 -14.88
N GLU A 337 -27.66 -5.47 -15.37
CA GLU A 337 -27.11 -6.20 -16.53
C GLU A 337 -27.10 -5.38 -17.84
N ASN A 338 -27.79 -4.22 -17.89
CA ASN A 338 -27.79 -3.32 -19.04
C ASN A 338 -26.77 -2.18 -18.89
N SER A 339 -26.10 -2.07 -17.77
CA SER A 339 -25.12 -1.00 -17.50
C SER A 339 -23.89 -1.07 -18.41
N GLY A 340 -23.57 -2.27 -18.93
CA GLY A 340 -22.36 -2.51 -19.70
C GLY A 340 -21.09 -2.69 -18.84
N ASN A 341 -21.19 -2.58 -17.53
CA ASN A 341 -20.07 -2.64 -16.61
C ASN A 341 -19.67 -4.08 -16.22
N PHE A 342 -20.58 -5.03 -16.41
CA PHE A 342 -20.33 -6.45 -16.20
C PHE A 342 -21.10 -7.32 -17.19
N THR A 343 -20.72 -8.58 -17.26
CA THR A 343 -21.41 -9.63 -18.01
C THR A 343 -21.77 -10.77 -17.09
N VAL A 344 -22.88 -11.46 -17.39
CA VAL A 344 -23.33 -12.65 -16.67
C VAL A 344 -23.37 -13.83 -17.62
N ALA A 345 -22.72 -14.92 -17.27
CA ALA A 345 -22.76 -16.18 -18.01
C ALA A 345 -23.31 -17.29 -17.11
N TYR A 346 -24.18 -18.15 -17.67
CA TYR A 346 -24.76 -19.28 -16.95
C TYR A 346 -24.35 -20.59 -17.61
N ASP A 347 -23.85 -21.52 -16.82
CA ASP A 347 -23.68 -22.92 -17.21
C ASP A 347 -24.76 -23.76 -16.52
N ASP A 348 -25.80 -24.11 -17.26
CA ASP A 348 -26.92 -24.91 -16.75
C ASP A 348 -26.52 -26.37 -16.43
N THR A 349 -25.41 -26.89 -17.00
CA THR A 349 -24.91 -28.23 -16.73
C THR A 349 -24.16 -28.27 -15.41
N ALA A 350 -23.28 -27.33 -15.18
CA ALA A 350 -22.53 -27.18 -13.93
C ALA A 350 -23.35 -26.46 -12.84
N ASN A 351 -24.50 -25.88 -13.21
CA ASN A 351 -25.31 -25.03 -12.36
C ASN A 351 -24.51 -23.86 -11.75
N THR A 352 -23.73 -23.21 -12.61
CA THR A 352 -22.80 -22.14 -12.25
C THR A 352 -23.18 -20.83 -12.92
N MET A 353 -23.09 -19.74 -12.21
CA MET A 353 -23.19 -18.37 -12.71
C MET A 353 -21.81 -17.72 -12.57
N THR A 354 -21.37 -17.06 -13.64
CA THR A 354 -20.15 -16.24 -13.64
C THR A 354 -20.50 -14.81 -13.93
N ILE A 355 -20.17 -13.91 -13.02
CA ILE A 355 -20.31 -12.46 -13.17
C ILE A 355 -18.92 -11.90 -13.36
N ARG A 356 -18.63 -11.31 -14.51
CA ARG A 356 -17.32 -10.77 -14.84
C ARG A 356 -17.43 -9.28 -15.17
N MET A 357 -16.59 -8.46 -14.52
CA MET A 357 -16.48 -7.05 -14.85
C MET A 357 -15.91 -6.88 -16.26
N THR A 358 -16.46 -5.95 -17.02
CA THR A 358 -15.92 -5.52 -18.32
C THR A 358 -14.77 -4.54 -18.12
N ASP A 359 -14.06 -4.20 -19.18
CA ASP A 359 -13.02 -3.16 -19.13
C ASP A 359 -13.60 -1.82 -18.64
N THR A 360 -14.85 -1.50 -18.99
CA THR A 360 -15.55 -0.31 -18.51
C THR A 360 -15.78 -0.39 -17.01
N GLY A 361 -16.30 -1.51 -16.51
CA GLY A 361 -16.53 -1.71 -15.09
C GLY A 361 -15.22 -1.72 -14.27
N LEU A 362 -14.18 -2.36 -14.80
CA LEU A 362 -12.85 -2.32 -14.18
C LEU A 362 -12.27 -0.91 -14.12
N SER A 363 -12.46 -0.11 -15.19
CA SER A 363 -12.03 1.30 -15.20
C SER A 363 -12.73 2.10 -14.12
N GLU A 364 -14.05 1.96 -13.97
CA GLU A 364 -14.82 2.66 -12.93
C GLU A 364 -14.38 2.24 -11.52
N ILE A 365 -14.11 0.94 -11.29
CA ILE A 365 -13.59 0.44 -10.01
C ILE A 365 -12.20 1.01 -9.73
N ASN A 366 -11.31 1.02 -10.72
CA ASN A 366 -9.94 1.50 -10.58
C ASN A 366 -9.86 3.03 -10.39
N GLU A 367 -10.78 3.80 -10.99
CA GLU A 367 -10.87 5.25 -10.82
C GLU A 367 -11.46 5.63 -9.46
N ALA A 368 -12.37 4.83 -8.96
CA ALA A 368 -13.02 5.04 -7.68
C ALA A 368 -12.18 4.48 -6.52
N ALA A 369 -10.94 4.93 -6.38
CA ALA A 369 -9.96 4.45 -5.38
C ALA A 369 -10.44 4.50 -3.90
N THR A 370 -11.69 4.85 -3.64
CA THR A 370 -12.31 4.93 -2.31
C THR A 370 -13.66 4.20 -2.23
N VAL A 371 -13.95 3.35 -3.21
CA VAL A 371 -15.20 2.56 -3.25
C VAL A 371 -14.96 1.22 -2.55
N TYR A 372 -15.86 0.83 -1.71
CA TYR A 372 -15.84 -0.44 -0.98
C TYR A 372 -16.91 -1.38 -1.51
#